data_00b6d83091c83f9205f6bfa6162cad64
#
_entry.id   00b6d83091c83f9205f6bfa6162cad64
#
_cell.length_a   1.000
_cell.length_b   1.000
_cell.length_c   1.000
_cell.angle_alpha   90.00
_cell.angle_beta   90.00
_cell.angle_gamma   90.00
#
_symmetry.space_group_name_H-M   'P 1'
#
loop_
_entity.id
_entity.type
_entity.pdbx_description
1 polymer ?
#
loop_
_entity_poly.entity_id
_entity_poly.type
_entity_poly.pdbx_seq_one_letter_code
_entity_poly.pdbx_strand_id
1 'polypeptide(L)'
;MARAVFGWLFIILVYFFFNHSLLSQLQQPSLIYPGSDNSFWLLHILNIPQFLLQHHWAALSFDILLTCSCIICVIIPQQRLFTWITVIGVWLLYVAYCSAAGKHYAQIGYLLTPIPFIALHNVKFDIGWNLVRYWICFLYFSAGIYKMYYGGFGYSDNMSHILWQENAEWFVFNREGMANGAYQYLVANPGITQWFYRMATFFDLLLLVGFFTKRYDNWLLAGLFIFHLGTFLLLHISFVEQ
;
A
#
# COMPACT_ATOMS: atom_id res chain seq x y z
N MET A 1 -4.35 -18.06 10.14
CA MET A 1 -3.81 -16.71 10.02
C MET A 1 -2.62 -16.65 9.06
N ALA A 2 -1.49 -17.34 9.29
CA ALA A 2 -0.32 -17.30 8.40
C ALA A 2 -0.68 -17.61 6.93
N ARG A 3 -1.40 -18.70 6.67
CA ARG A 3 -1.88 -19.04 5.31
C ARG A 3 -2.69 -17.93 4.66
N ALA A 4 -3.51 -17.20 5.42
CA ALA A 4 -4.29 -16.11 4.88
C ALA A 4 -3.41 -14.92 4.48
N VAL A 5 -2.41 -14.55 5.31
CA VAL A 5 -1.46 -13.48 5.00
C VAL A 5 -0.61 -13.82 3.78
N PHE A 6 0.00 -15.00 3.74
CA PHE A 6 0.80 -15.40 2.57
C PHE A 6 -0.05 -15.65 1.33
N GLY A 7 -1.30 -16.12 1.49
CA GLY A 7 -2.29 -16.21 0.41
C GLY A 7 -2.62 -14.84 -0.17
N TRP A 8 -2.81 -13.84 0.69
CA TRP A 8 -3.01 -12.47 0.24
C TRP A 8 -1.78 -11.90 -0.48
N LEU A 9 -0.58 -12.13 0.04
CA LEU A 9 0.66 -11.75 -0.65
C LEU A 9 0.77 -12.42 -2.04
N PHE A 10 0.40 -13.68 -2.15
CA PHE A 10 0.37 -14.36 -3.43
C PHE A 10 -0.62 -13.72 -4.40
N ILE A 11 -1.82 -13.33 -3.93
CA ILE A 11 -2.80 -12.60 -4.74
C ILE A 11 -2.22 -11.25 -5.21
N ILE A 12 -1.49 -10.52 -4.34
CA ILE A 12 -0.80 -9.28 -4.72
C ILE A 12 0.25 -9.54 -5.81
N LEU A 13 1.05 -10.60 -5.69
CA LEU A 13 2.04 -10.94 -6.73
C LEU A 13 1.37 -11.30 -8.07
N VAL A 14 0.25 -12.01 -8.03
CA VAL A 14 -0.56 -12.29 -9.22
C VAL A 14 -1.13 -11.00 -9.82
N TYR A 15 -1.63 -10.10 -8.99
CA TYR A 15 -2.08 -8.77 -9.41
C TYR A 15 -0.93 -7.98 -10.09
N PHE A 16 0.27 -7.97 -9.51
CA PHE A 16 1.44 -7.33 -10.11
C PHE A 16 1.81 -7.97 -11.45
N PHE A 17 1.73 -9.30 -11.56
CA PHE A 17 1.97 -9.98 -12.83
C PHE A 17 1.01 -9.49 -13.94
N PHE A 18 -0.29 -9.40 -13.66
CA PHE A 18 -1.28 -8.95 -14.65
C PHE A 18 -1.18 -7.46 -14.97
N ASN A 19 -0.69 -6.64 -14.03
CA ASN A 19 -0.46 -5.21 -14.26
C ASN A 19 0.96 -4.89 -14.78
N HIS A 20 1.71 -5.88 -15.21
CA HIS A 20 3.08 -5.70 -15.71
C HIS A 20 4.01 -4.97 -14.74
N SER A 21 3.85 -5.24 -13.44
CA SER A 21 4.55 -4.55 -12.34
C SER A 21 5.59 -5.43 -11.64
N LEU A 22 5.80 -6.68 -12.06
CA LEU A 22 6.90 -7.50 -11.58
C LEU A 22 8.25 -7.00 -12.12
N LEU A 23 9.35 -7.28 -11.42
CA LEU A 23 10.67 -6.75 -11.79
C LEU A 23 11.13 -7.21 -13.17
N SER A 24 10.83 -8.44 -13.55
CA SER A 24 11.11 -8.95 -14.90
C SER A 24 10.31 -8.25 -16.00
N GLN A 25 9.21 -7.60 -15.65
CA GLN A 25 8.34 -6.85 -16.56
C GLN A 25 8.69 -5.35 -16.60
N LEU A 26 9.38 -4.83 -15.57
CA LEU A 26 9.80 -3.42 -15.44
C LEU A 26 11.17 -3.15 -16.03
N GLN A 27 11.64 -3.97 -16.95
CA GLN A 27 13.01 -3.90 -17.46
C GLN A 27 13.35 -2.59 -18.17
N GLN A 28 14.58 -2.15 -17.95
CA GLN A 28 15.18 -0.96 -18.60
C GLN A 28 14.40 0.35 -18.36
N PRO A 29 14.12 0.72 -17.10
CA PRO A 29 13.58 2.04 -16.85
C PRO A 29 14.60 3.08 -17.35
N SER A 30 14.13 4.10 -18.06
CA SER A 30 14.95 5.21 -18.55
C SER A 30 15.55 6.02 -17.40
N LEU A 31 14.88 6.03 -16.25
CA LEU A 31 15.28 6.73 -15.04
C LEU A 31 14.97 5.86 -13.82
N ILE A 32 15.91 5.82 -12.88
CA ILE A 32 15.71 5.23 -11.57
C ILE A 32 15.56 6.38 -10.58
N TYR A 33 14.37 6.49 -9.98
CA TYR A 33 14.08 7.55 -9.02
C TYR A 33 14.60 7.18 -7.64
N PRO A 34 15.35 8.10 -6.97
CA PRO A 34 15.73 7.89 -5.59
C PRO A 34 14.48 7.96 -4.70
N GLY A 35 14.29 6.91 -3.92
CA GLY A 35 13.25 6.89 -2.89
C GLY A 35 13.58 7.84 -1.74
N SER A 36 12.55 8.26 -1.02
CA SER A 36 12.71 9.13 0.16
C SER A 36 12.89 8.34 1.45
N ASP A 37 12.73 7.01 1.45
CA ASP A 37 12.88 6.19 2.64
C ASP A 37 14.30 5.62 2.82
N ASN A 38 14.62 5.25 4.07
CA ASN A 38 15.94 4.73 4.43
C ASN A 38 16.23 3.38 3.79
N SER A 39 15.21 2.57 3.51
CA SER A 39 15.36 1.25 2.88
C SER A 39 15.85 1.39 1.45
N PHE A 40 15.36 2.39 0.72
CA PHE A 40 15.83 2.72 -0.61
C PHE A 40 17.34 3.02 -0.60
N TRP A 41 17.80 3.91 0.28
CA TRP A 41 19.18 4.33 0.32
C TRP A 41 20.13 3.17 0.63
N LEU A 42 19.76 2.30 1.58
CA LEU A 42 20.54 1.11 1.90
C LEU A 42 20.72 0.20 0.68
N LEU A 43 19.63 -0.11 -0.01
CA LEU A 43 19.66 -1.00 -1.16
C LEU A 43 20.27 -0.33 -2.40
N HIS A 44 20.13 0.99 -2.53
CA HIS A 44 20.78 1.77 -3.60
C HIS A 44 22.31 1.80 -3.47
N ILE A 45 22.84 1.97 -2.26
CA ILE A 45 24.30 1.90 -1.98
C ILE A 45 24.86 0.53 -2.43
N LEU A 46 24.07 -0.54 -2.29
CA LEU A 46 24.46 -1.90 -2.73
C LEU A 46 24.17 -2.15 -4.22
N ASN A 47 23.65 -1.17 -4.95
CA ASN A 47 23.22 -1.27 -6.36
C ASN A 47 22.22 -2.40 -6.66
N ILE A 48 21.49 -2.88 -5.65
CA ILE A 48 20.56 -4.01 -5.80
C ILE A 48 19.38 -3.67 -6.73
N PRO A 49 18.66 -2.54 -6.57
CA PRO A 49 17.57 -2.19 -7.48
C PRO A 49 18.06 -2.02 -8.93
N GLN A 50 19.21 -1.36 -9.12
CA GLN A 50 19.81 -1.16 -10.44
C GLN A 50 20.15 -2.49 -11.09
N PHE A 51 20.80 -3.39 -10.34
CA PHE A 51 21.17 -4.72 -10.84
C PHE A 51 19.92 -5.51 -11.27
N LEU A 52 18.88 -5.55 -10.44
CA LEU A 52 17.63 -6.27 -10.76
C LEU A 52 16.91 -5.66 -11.96
N LEU A 53 16.83 -4.32 -12.05
CA LEU A 53 16.13 -3.63 -13.13
C LEU A 53 16.91 -3.64 -14.47
N GLN A 54 18.22 -3.84 -14.45
CA GLN A 54 19.05 -3.88 -15.66
C GLN A 54 19.28 -5.29 -16.21
N HIS A 55 19.10 -6.33 -15.39
CA HIS A 55 19.38 -7.71 -15.78
C HIS A 55 18.13 -8.58 -15.75
N HIS A 56 17.52 -8.77 -16.93
CA HIS A 56 16.26 -9.53 -17.05
C HIS A 56 16.29 -10.91 -16.37
N TRP A 57 17.38 -11.69 -16.55
CA TRP A 57 17.50 -13.00 -15.93
C TRP A 57 17.53 -12.93 -14.40
N ALA A 58 18.19 -11.92 -13.83
CA ALA A 58 18.22 -11.71 -12.39
C ALA A 58 16.82 -11.34 -11.86
N ALA A 59 16.12 -10.44 -12.55
CA ALA A 59 14.76 -10.07 -12.21
C ALA A 59 13.79 -11.26 -12.31
N LEU A 60 13.86 -12.03 -13.41
CA LEU A 60 13.00 -13.20 -13.60
C LEU A 60 13.28 -14.28 -12.53
N SER A 61 14.56 -14.55 -12.23
CA SER A 61 14.92 -15.48 -11.17
C SER A 61 14.43 -15.02 -9.80
N PHE A 62 14.50 -13.72 -9.54
CA PHE A 62 13.97 -13.11 -8.31
C PHE A 62 12.45 -13.26 -8.21
N ASP A 63 11.70 -12.93 -9.27
CA ASP A 63 10.24 -13.02 -9.31
C ASP A 63 9.77 -14.47 -9.10
N ILE A 64 10.44 -15.45 -9.74
CA ILE A 64 10.16 -16.87 -9.55
C ILE A 64 10.45 -17.29 -8.10
N LEU A 65 11.62 -16.93 -7.57
CA LEU A 65 12.01 -17.28 -6.20
C LEU A 65 11.02 -16.72 -5.18
N LEU A 66 10.62 -15.44 -5.34
CA LEU A 66 9.68 -14.78 -4.46
C LEU A 66 8.30 -15.45 -4.53
N THR A 67 7.80 -15.72 -5.73
CA THR A 67 6.50 -16.37 -5.93
C THR A 67 6.49 -17.78 -5.36
N CYS A 68 7.51 -18.58 -5.67
CA CYS A 68 7.64 -19.94 -5.14
C CYS A 68 7.75 -19.94 -3.61
N SER A 69 8.56 -19.05 -3.03
CA SER A 69 8.68 -18.95 -1.56
C SER A 69 7.37 -18.57 -0.91
N CYS A 70 6.60 -17.67 -1.52
CA CYS A 70 5.28 -17.27 -1.04
C CYS A 70 4.30 -18.47 -1.08
N ILE A 71 4.26 -19.24 -2.17
CA ILE A 71 3.43 -20.45 -2.28
C ILE A 71 3.82 -21.49 -1.21
N ILE A 72 5.11 -21.71 -0.99
CA ILE A 72 5.59 -22.62 0.05
C ILE A 72 5.13 -22.15 1.44
N CYS A 73 5.16 -20.83 1.71
CA CYS A 73 4.64 -20.28 2.97
C CYS A 73 3.12 -20.46 3.13
N VAL A 74 2.35 -20.48 2.03
CA VAL A 74 0.91 -20.80 2.08
C VAL A 74 0.69 -22.27 2.46
N ILE A 75 1.48 -23.18 1.88
CA ILE A 75 1.32 -24.64 2.11
C ILE A 75 1.90 -25.01 3.48
N ILE A 76 3.14 -24.59 3.76
CA ILE A 76 3.92 -24.95 4.94
C ILE A 76 4.39 -23.68 5.67
N PRO A 77 3.52 -22.96 6.39
CA PRO A 77 3.84 -21.66 6.98
C PRO A 77 4.91 -21.72 8.09
N GLN A 78 5.34 -22.92 8.49
CA GLN A 78 6.34 -23.14 9.52
C GLN A 78 7.78 -23.08 9.01
N GLN A 79 7.97 -23.02 7.70
CA GLN A 79 9.29 -23.02 7.06
C GLN A 79 9.95 -21.64 7.14
N ARG A 80 10.75 -21.42 8.18
CA ARG A 80 11.38 -20.12 8.47
C ARG A 80 12.20 -19.57 7.29
N LEU A 81 12.94 -20.43 6.60
CA LEU A 81 13.76 -19.99 5.47
C LEU A 81 12.92 -19.30 4.40
N PHE A 82 11.82 -19.92 3.97
CA PHE A 82 10.95 -19.35 2.95
C PHE A 82 10.21 -18.11 3.45
N THR A 83 9.86 -18.05 4.75
CA THR A 83 9.33 -16.83 5.35
C THR A 83 10.32 -15.68 5.28
N TRP A 84 11.60 -15.91 5.58
CA TRP A 84 12.65 -14.90 5.44
C TRP A 84 12.82 -14.47 3.98
N ILE A 85 12.87 -15.41 3.05
CA ILE A 85 12.97 -15.12 1.61
C ILE A 85 11.79 -14.27 1.15
N THR A 86 10.57 -14.63 1.57
CA THR A 86 9.37 -13.88 1.21
C THR A 86 9.40 -12.46 1.79
N VAL A 87 9.72 -12.30 3.07
CA VAL A 87 9.78 -10.98 3.73
C VAL A 87 10.82 -10.07 3.06
N ILE A 88 12.06 -10.58 2.90
CA ILE A 88 13.13 -9.80 2.25
C ILE A 88 12.79 -9.54 0.79
N GLY A 89 12.26 -10.54 0.09
CA GLY A 89 11.88 -10.42 -1.31
C GLY A 89 10.80 -9.38 -1.55
N VAL A 90 9.77 -9.33 -0.69
CA VAL A 90 8.71 -8.31 -0.79
C VAL A 90 9.27 -6.91 -0.59
N TRP A 91 10.20 -6.71 0.35
CA TRP A 91 10.88 -5.43 0.56
C TRP A 91 11.75 -5.03 -0.65
N LEU A 92 12.48 -5.97 -1.23
CA LEU A 92 13.29 -5.73 -2.44
C LEU A 92 12.41 -5.39 -3.63
N LEU A 93 11.30 -6.12 -3.82
CA LEU A 93 10.31 -5.83 -4.86
C LEU A 93 9.76 -4.41 -4.70
N TYR A 94 9.35 -4.04 -3.50
CA TYR A 94 8.82 -2.71 -3.20
C TYR A 94 9.82 -1.61 -3.55
N VAL A 95 11.06 -1.70 -3.06
CA VAL A 95 12.07 -0.67 -3.30
C VAL A 95 12.42 -0.56 -4.79
N ALA A 96 12.59 -1.68 -5.48
CA ALA A 96 12.89 -1.68 -6.90
C ALA A 96 11.70 -1.16 -7.73
N TYR A 97 10.47 -1.55 -7.40
CA TYR A 97 9.25 -1.04 -8.04
C TYR A 97 9.10 0.48 -7.86
N CYS A 98 9.24 1.00 -6.63
CA CYS A 98 9.17 2.43 -6.37
C CYS A 98 10.27 3.20 -7.13
N SER A 99 11.46 2.63 -7.23
CA SER A 99 12.57 3.22 -7.98
C SER A 99 12.29 3.30 -9.49
N ALA A 100 11.64 2.27 -10.05
CA ALA A 100 11.28 2.23 -11.47
C ALA A 100 10.04 3.08 -11.79
N ALA A 101 9.02 3.04 -10.94
CA ALA A 101 7.75 3.71 -11.17
C ALA A 101 7.78 5.20 -10.80
N GLY A 102 8.80 5.66 -10.08
CA GLY A 102 8.86 7.05 -9.56
C GLY A 102 7.76 7.38 -8.56
N LYS A 103 7.09 6.36 -8.02
CA LYS A 103 5.95 6.52 -7.13
C LYS A 103 6.30 5.99 -5.74
N HIS A 104 6.08 6.83 -4.73
CA HIS A 104 6.21 6.45 -3.33
C HIS A 104 4.81 6.19 -2.77
N TYR A 105 4.39 4.94 -2.79
CA TYR A 105 3.17 4.55 -2.11
C TYR A 105 3.53 4.05 -0.70
N ALA A 106 2.73 4.44 0.27
CA ALA A 106 2.77 3.85 1.61
C ALA A 106 2.18 2.43 1.61
N GLN A 107 2.72 1.54 0.82
CA GLN A 107 2.30 0.13 0.70
C GLN A 107 2.76 -0.70 1.90
N ILE A 108 2.45 -0.22 3.10
CA ILE A 108 3.06 -0.72 4.32
C ILE A 108 2.39 -2.01 4.78
N GLY A 109 1.13 -2.22 4.44
CA GLY A 109 0.38 -3.38 4.90
C GLY A 109 1.04 -4.70 4.51
N TYR A 110 1.28 -4.93 3.23
CA TYR A 110 1.87 -6.18 2.76
C TYR A 110 3.36 -6.34 3.08
N LEU A 111 4.06 -5.24 3.37
CA LEU A 111 5.45 -5.28 3.81
C LEU A 111 5.59 -5.71 5.27
N LEU A 112 4.69 -5.26 6.13
CA LEU A 112 4.78 -5.45 7.58
C LEU A 112 4.08 -6.72 8.06
N THR A 113 2.96 -7.08 7.46
CA THR A 113 2.14 -8.21 7.90
C THR A 113 2.84 -9.58 7.88
N PRO A 114 3.79 -9.89 6.98
CA PRO A 114 4.50 -11.16 7.01
C PRO A 114 5.64 -11.23 8.04
N ILE A 115 6.15 -10.08 8.53
CA ILE A 115 7.31 -10.02 9.44
C ILE A 115 7.10 -10.85 10.73
N PRO A 116 5.95 -10.77 11.45
CA PRO A 116 5.74 -11.55 12.65
C PRO A 116 5.86 -13.07 12.45
N PHE A 117 5.59 -13.56 11.24
CA PHE A 117 5.63 -15.00 10.94
C PHE A 117 7.04 -15.58 10.91
N ILE A 118 8.08 -14.74 10.83
CA ILE A 118 9.47 -15.17 11.04
C ILE A 118 9.63 -15.80 12.44
N ALA A 119 8.87 -15.30 13.42
CA ALA A 119 8.86 -15.78 14.80
C ALA A 119 7.64 -16.67 15.11
N LEU A 120 6.99 -17.26 14.11
CA LEU A 120 5.87 -18.18 14.29
C LEU A 120 6.30 -19.29 15.26
N HIS A 121 5.51 -19.61 16.26
CA HIS A 121 5.80 -20.52 17.36
C HIS A 121 6.71 -19.97 18.48
N ASN A 122 6.96 -18.69 18.52
CA ASN A 122 7.68 -18.05 19.63
C ASN A 122 6.77 -16.99 20.29
N VAL A 123 6.96 -16.73 21.57
CA VAL A 123 6.32 -15.61 22.30
C VAL A 123 6.53 -14.27 21.58
N LYS A 124 7.61 -14.14 20.83
CA LYS A 124 7.91 -12.97 19.99
C LYS A 124 6.90 -12.74 18.86
N PHE A 125 6.13 -13.76 18.45
CA PHE A 125 5.08 -13.59 17.42
C PHE A 125 4.01 -12.60 17.87
N ASP A 126 3.49 -12.76 19.08
CA ASP A 126 2.45 -11.87 19.61
C ASP A 126 2.96 -10.42 19.77
N ILE A 127 4.22 -10.27 20.16
CA ILE A 127 4.87 -8.95 20.22
C ILE A 127 4.95 -8.34 18.81
N GLY A 128 5.46 -9.10 17.84
CA GLY A 128 5.57 -8.66 16.46
C GLY A 128 4.21 -8.28 15.85
N TRP A 129 3.19 -9.09 16.11
CA TRP A 129 1.82 -8.82 15.64
C TRP A 129 1.21 -7.56 16.25
N ASN A 130 1.42 -7.35 17.56
CA ASN A 130 1.00 -6.12 18.22
C ASN A 130 1.77 -4.89 17.68
N LEU A 131 3.05 -5.02 17.37
CA LEU A 131 3.84 -3.93 16.77
C LEU A 131 3.29 -3.54 15.38
N VAL A 132 2.95 -4.53 14.53
CA VAL A 132 2.30 -4.25 13.23
C VAL A 132 0.99 -3.49 13.43
N ARG A 133 0.16 -3.93 14.38
CA ARG A 133 -1.08 -3.25 14.74
C ARG A 133 -0.85 -1.80 15.17
N TYR A 134 0.08 -1.56 16.08
CA TYR A 134 0.42 -0.21 16.53
C TYR A 134 0.97 0.65 15.40
N TRP A 135 1.77 0.07 14.52
CA TRP A 135 2.30 0.78 13.38
C TRP A 135 1.21 1.23 12.41
N ILE A 136 0.25 0.36 12.11
CA ILE A 136 -0.91 0.72 11.28
C ILE A 136 -1.71 1.86 11.93
N CYS A 137 -2.01 1.75 13.23
CA CYS A 137 -2.69 2.82 13.97
C CYS A 137 -1.92 4.15 13.90
N PHE A 138 -0.58 4.10 14.06
CA PHE A 138 0.28 5.28 14.00
C PHE A 138 0.26 5.93 12.62
N LEU A 139 0.34 5.15 11.56
CA LEU A 139 0.36 5.67 10.20
C LEU A 139 -0.90 6.46 9.86
N TYR A 140 -2.06 5.87 10.11
CA TYR A 140 -3.31 6.56 9.83
C TYR A 140 -3.53 7.75 10.75
N PHE A 141 -3.24 7.61 12.04
CA PHE A 141 -3.33 8.72 12.96
C PHE A 141 -2.41 9.89 12.55
N SER A 142 -1.16 9.59 12.16
CA SER A 142 -0.22 10.62 11.68
C SER A 142 -0.70 11.27 10.37
N ALA A 143 -1.29 10.48 9.46
CA ALA A 143 -1.90 11.00 8.25
C ALA A 143 -3.08 11.95 8.56
N GLY A 144 -3.91 11.62 9.56
CA GLY A 144 -4.98 12.48 10.04
C GLY A 144 -4.46 13.80 10.60
N ILE A 145 -3.42 13.77 11.44
CA ILE A 145 -2.75 14.97 11.96
C ILE A 145 -2.16 15.81 10.82
N TYR A 146 -1.49 15.16 9.86
CA TYR A 146 -0.92 15.86 8.70
C TYR A 146 -2.00 16.59 7.90
N LYS A 147 -3.13 15.92 7.60
CA LYS A 147 -4.27 16.53 6.91
C LYS A 147 -4.85 17.73 7.65
N MET A 148 -4.89 17.69 8.98
CA MET A 148 -5.30 18.83 9.81
C MET A 148 -4.30 19.98 9.76
N TYR A 149 -3.01 19.67 9.93
CA TYR A 149 -1.95 20.67 10.02
C TYR A 149 -1.78 21.46 8.72
N TYR A 150 -1.81 20.78 7.58
CA TYR A 150 -1.68 21.43 6.26
C TYR A 150 -2.98 22.04 5.73
N GLY A 151 -3.96 22.23 6.60
CA GLY A 151 -5.16 23.01 6.30
C GLY A 151 -6.20 22.34 5.44
N GLY A 152 -5.98 21.09 5.01
CA GLY A 152 -6.96 20.34 4.20
C GLY A 152 -8.31 20.20 4.86
N PHE A 153 -8.35 20.23 6.19
CA PHE A 153 -9.60 20.20 6.97
C PHE A 153 -10.37 21.52 6.89
N GLY A 154 -9.67 22.65 6.79
CA GLY A 154 -10.26 23.99 6.79
C GLY A 154 -10.66 24.54 5.43
N TYR A 155 -9.98 24.14 4.37
CA TYR A 155 -10.25 24.65 3.02
C TYR A 155 -11.43 23.94 2.36
N SER A 156 -12.40 24.73 1.87
CA SER A 156 -13.66 24.21 1.29
C SER A 156 -13.48 23.44 -0.01
N ASP A 157 -12.43 23.74 -0.78
CA ASP A 157 -12.29 23.27 -2.16
C ASP A 157 -11.22 22.18 -2.34
N ASN A 158 -10.50 21.85 -1.25
CA ASN A 158 -9.35 20.96 -1.32
C ASN A 158 -9.70 19.58 -1.95
N MET A 159 -10.79 18.96 -1.48
CA MET A 159 -11.20 17.65 -2.00
C MET A 159 -11.69 17.72 -3.45
N SER A 160 -12.34 18.81 -3.86
CA SER A 160 -12.77 19.03 -5.24
C SER A 160 -11.58 19.14 -6.18
N HIS A 161 -10.52 19.82 -5.76
CA HIS A 161 -9.28 19.90 -6.53
C HIS A 161 -8.58 18.53 -6.65
N ILE A 162 -8.52 17.77 -5.56
CA ILE A 162 -7.96 16.41 -5.58
C ILE A 162 -8.77 15.53 -6.53
N LEU A 163 -10.11 15.53 -6.42
CA LEU A 163 -10.99 14.76 -7.31
C LEU A 163 -10.80 15.16 -8.77
N TRP A 164 -10.68 16.45 -9.05
CA TRP A 164 -10.45 16.93 -10.41
C TRP A 164 -9.09 16.48 -10.94
N GLN A 165 -8.04 16.56 -10.14
CA GLN A 165 -6.70 16.18 -10.51
C GLN A 165 -6.59 14.67 -10.76
N GLU A 166 -7.10 13.84 -9.84
CA GLU A 166 -7.02 12.38 -9.94
C GLU A 166 -7.90 11.82 -11.09
N ASN A 167 -8.97 12.52 -11.42
CA ASN A 167 -9.90 12.12 -12.50
C ASN A 167 -9.79 13.00 -13.76
N ALA A 168 -8.71 13.76 -13.93
CA ALA A 168 -8.56 14.68 -15.06
C ALA A 168 -8.69 13.98 -16.42
N GLU A 169 -8.14 12.78 -16.55
CA GLU A 169 -8.25 11.96 -17.74
C GLU A 169 -9.70 11.58 -18.07
N TRP A 170 -10.49 11.21 -17.04
CA TRP A 170 -11.91 10.92 -17.19
C TRP A 170 -12.71 12.14 -17.65
N PHE A 171 -12.42 13.32 -17.11
CA PHE A 171 -13.07 14.56 -17.51
C PHE A 171 -12.78 14.95 -18.97
N VAL A 172 -11.56 14.63 -19.43
CA VAL A 172 -11.12 14.99 -20.80
C VAL A 172 -11.64 13.99 -21.82
N PHE A 173 -11.57 12.68 -21.56
CA PHE A 173 -11.83 11.65 -22.57
C PHE A 173 -13.21 10.99 -22.47
N ASN A 174 -13.84 10.93 -21.31
CA ASN A 174 -15.12 10.25 -21.08
C ASN A 174 -16.25 11.24 -20.77
N ARG A 175 -16.55 12.14 -21.69
CA ARG A 175 -17.56 13.20 -21.48
C ARG A 175 -19.00 12.70 -21.26
N GLU A 176 -19.33 11.50 -21.70
CA GLU A 176 -20.69 10.96 -21.72
C GLU A 176 -20.80 9.64 -20.94
N GLY A 177 -20.64 9.65 -19.63
CA GLY A 177 -20.81 8.46 -18.80
C GLY A 177 -21.46 8.78 -17.47
N MET A 178 -22.20 7.81 -16.90
CA MET A 178 -22.86 7.99 -15.59
C MET A 178 -21.83 8.29 -14.48
N ALA A 179 -20.65 7.68 -14.55
CA ALA A 179 -19.54 7.95 -13.63
C ALA A 179 -19.03 9.39 -13.79
N ASN A 180 -18.90 9.89 -15.00
CA ASN A 180 -18.47 11.28 -15.26
C ASN A 180 -19.47 12.29 -14.69
N GLY A 181 -20.77 12.05 -14.82
CA GLY A 181 -21.80 12.90 -14.22
C GLY A 181 -21.69 12.96 -12.68
N ALA A 182 -21.41 11.82 -12.03
CA ALA A 182 -21.20 11.79 -10.59
C ALA A 182 -19.94 12.57 -10.17
N TYR A 183 -18.80 12.42 -10.88
CA TYR A 183 -17.59 13.19 -10.60
C TYR A 183 -17.76 14.67 -10.85
N GLN A 184 -18.42 15.07 -11.94
CA GLN A 184 -18.73 16.48 -12.23
C GLN A 184 -19.60 17.08 -11.15
N TYR A 185 -20.62 16.35 -10.67
CA TYR A 185 -21.48 16.78 -9.58
C TYR A 185 -20.68 16.99 -8.29
N LEU A 186 -19.78 16.04 -7.94
CA LEU A 186 -18.94 16.14 -6.74
C LEU A 186 -17.97 17.34 -6.86
N VAL A 187 -17.34 17.54 -7.99
CA VAL A 187 -16.42 18.67 -8.21
C VAL A 187 -17.18 20.01 -8.15
N ALA A 188 -18.39 20.07 -8.71
CA ALA A 188 -19.24 21.27 -8.68
C ALA A 188 -19.82 21.57 -7.28
N ASN A 189 -19.79 20.61 -6.36
CA ASN A 189 -20.32 20.76 -5.00
C ASN A 189 -19.22 20.62 -3.93
N PRO A 190 -18.33 21.61 -3.78
CA PRO A 190 -17.16 21.52 -2.90
C PRO A 190 -17.53 21.27 -1.43
N GLY A 191 -18.68 21.72 -0.97
CA GLY A 191 -19.16 21.46 0.39
C GLY A 191 -19.39 19.96 0.67
N ILE A 192 -19.91 19.21 -0.30
CA ILE A 192 -20.14 17.75 -0.17
C ILE A 192 -18.80 17.02 -0.15
N THR A 193 -17.92 17.35 -1.10
CA THR A 193 -16.61 16.69 -1.20
C THR A 193 -15.73 17.00 0.01
N GLN A 194 -15.79 18.22 0.51
CA GLN A 194 -15.08 18.61 1.73
C GLN A 194 -15.61 17.86 2.96
N TRP A 195 -16.89 17.55 2.99
CA TRP A 195 -17.47 16.74 4.06
C TRP A 195 -16.87 15.31 4.04
N PHE A 196 -16.75 14.67 2.87
CA PHE A 196 -16.06 13.38 2.73
C PHE A 196 -14.61 13.45 3.20
N TYR A 197 -13.88 14.51 2.85
CA TYR A 197 -12.51 14.70 3.30
C TYR A 197 -12.41 14.83 4.83
N ARG A 198 -13.32 15.57 5.44
CA ARG A 198 -13.38 15.71 6.91
C ARG A 198 -13.72 14.40 7.60
N MET A 199 -14.64 13.62 7.05
CA MET A 199 -14.97 12.30 7.58
C MET A 199 -13.80 11.34 7.46
N ALA A 200 -13.10 11.34 6.33
CA ALA A 200 -11.88 10.55 6.14
C ALA A 200 -10.79 10.94 7.15
N THR A 201 -10.55 12.24 7.33
CA THR A 201 -9.59 12.75 8.32
C THR A 201 -9.98 12.37 9.76
N PHE A 202 -11.26 12.50 10.09
CA PHE A 202 -11.77 12.08 11.41
C PHE A 202 -11.56 10.57 11.64
N PHE A 203 -11.80 9.77 10.60
CA PHE A 203 -11.59 8.32 10.68
C PHE A 203 -10.10 7.98 10.88
N ASP A 204 -9.19 8.64 10.19
CA ASP A 204 -7.74 8.49 10.40
C ASP A 204 -7.37 8.79 11.86
N LEU A 205 -7.92 9.86 12.45
CA LEU A 205 -7.68 10.21 13.85
C LEU A 205 -8.28 9.19 14.83
N LEU A 206 -9.43 8.60 14.47
CA LEU A 206 -10.10 7.60 15.32
C LEU A 206 -9.25 6.35 15.52
N LEU A 207 -8.33 6.05 14.60
CA LEU A 207 -7.38 4.94 14.75
C LEU A 207 -6.44 5.09 15.95
N LEU A 208 -6.34 6.29 16.53
CA LEU A 208 -5.69 6.50 17.83
C LEU A 208 -6.28 5.58 18.92
N VAL A 209 -7.59 5.30 18.89
CA VAL A 209 -8.25 4.40 19.84
C VAL A 209 -7.62 3.01 19.82
N GLY A 210 -7.14 2.57 18.65
CA GLY A 210 -6.45 1.31 18.50
C GLY A 210 -5.18 1.18 19.35
N PHE A 211 -4.51 2.25 19.76
CA PHE A 211 -3.38 2.18 20.70
C PHE A 211 -3.79 1.74 22.10
N PHE A 212 -4.98 2.11 22.52
CA PHE A 212 -5.40 1.94 23.92
C PHE A 212 -6.22 0.68 24.15
N THR A 213 -6.91 0.17 23.11
CA THR A 213 -7.79 -0.99 23.29
C THR A 213 -7.91 -1.82 22.02
N LYS A 214 -7.99 -3.15 22.19
CA LYS A 214 -8.27 -4.11 21.11
C LYS A 214 -9.78 -4.33 20.89
N ARG A 215 -10.61 -3.82 21.80
CA ARG A 215 -12.05 -4.06 21.79
C ARG A 215 -12.72 -3.61 20.48
N TYR A 216 -12.19 -2.57 19.87
CA TYR A 216 -12.75 -1.95 18.68
C TYR A 216 -12.01 -2.31 17.37
N ASP A 217 -11.04 -3.23 17.41
CA ASP A 217 -10.22 -3.58 16.24
C ASP A 217 -11.07 -3.99 15.03
N ASN A 218 -12.13 -4.79 15.21
CA ASN A 218 -13.00 -5.20 14.12
C ASN A 218 -13.75 -4.01 13.49
N TRP A 219 -14.18 -3.04 14.31
CA TRP A 219 -14.83 -1.82 13.82
C TRP A 219 -13.86 -0.90 13.10
N LEU A 220 -12.63 -0.78 13.64
CA LEU A 220 -11.56 -0.01 13.00
C LEU A 220 -11.17 -0.63 11.66
N LEU A 221 -11.05 -1.96 11.59
CA LEU A 221 -10.78 -2.67 10.33
C LEU A 221 -11.92 -2.50 9.32
N ALA A 222 -13.17 -2.65 9.75
CA ALA A 222 -14.32 -2.42 8.88
C ALA A 222 -14.35 -0.99 8.34
N GLY A 223 -14.07 -0.01 9.19
CA GLY A 223 -13.96 1.38 8.78
C GLY A 223 -12.80 1.63 7.82
N LEU A 224 -11.62 1.02 8.04
CA LEU A 224 -10.50 1.08 7.09
C LEU A 224 -10.89 0.50 5.73
N PHE A 225 -11.59 -0.62 5.71
CA PHE A 225 -12.07 -1.21 4.46
C PHE A 225 -13.03 -0.27 3.72
N ILE A 226 -14.01 0.31 4.43
CA ILE A 226 -14.95 1.28 3.86
C ILE A 226 -14.20 2.52 3.35
N PHE A 227 -13.22 3.02 4.12
CA PHE A 227 -12.39 4.15 3.73
C PHE A 227 -11.63 3.87 2.43
N HIS A 228 -10.94 2.71 2.34
CA HIS A 228 -10.20 2.34 1.13
C HIS A 228 -11.10 2.06 -0.07
N LEU A 229 -12.27 1.46 0.16
CA LEU A 229 -13.27 1.30 -0.89
C LEU A 229 -13.74 2.66 -1.40
N GLY A 230 -13.98 3.62 -0.50
CA GLY A 230 -14.34 4.99 -0.86
C GLY A 230 -13.25 5.70 -1.67
N THR A 231 -11.98 5.60 -1.25
CA THR A 231 -10.85 6.17 -2.01
C THR A 231 -10.66 5.50 -3.37
N PHE A 232 -10.84 4.20 -3.46
CA PHE A 232 -10.82 3.49 -4.74
C PHE A 232 -11.91 3.98 -5.69
N LEU A 233 -13.15 4.09 -5.21
CA LEU A 233 -14.29 4.52 -6.02
C LEU A 233 -14.22 5.99 -6.42
N LEU A 234 -13.69 6.86 -5.56
CA LEU A 234 -13.67 8.31 -5.79
C LEU A 234 -12.38 8.81 -6.44
N LEU A 235 -11.25 8.22 -6.10
CA LEU A 235 -9.92 8.69 -6.52
C LEU A 235 -9.21 7.71 -7.45
N HIS A 236 -9.81 6.56 -7.75
CA HIS A 236 -9.16 5.45 -8.48
C HIS A 236 -7.82 5.00 -7.88
N ILE A 237 -7.56 5.34 -6.62
CA ILE A 237 -6.36 4.92 -5.91
C ILE A 237 -6.60 3.49 -5.40
N SER A 238 -5.88 2.54 -5.96
CA SER A 238 -5.92 1.17 -5.50
C SER A 238 -5.04 0.99 -4.26
N PHE A 239 -5.66 0.55 -3.18
CA PHE A 239 -4.97 0.16 -1.95
C PHE A 239 -4.99 -1.38 -1.76
N VAL A 240 -5.08 -2.13 -2.85
CA VAL A 240 -5.09 -3.60 -2.82
C VAL A 240 -3.84 -4.16 -2.13
N GLU A 241 -2.79 -3.38 -2.14
CA GLU A 241 -1.48 -3.70 -1.58
C GLU A 241 -1.35 -3.36 -0.08
N GLN A 242 -2.32 -2.69 0.52
CA GLN A 242 -2.39 -2.33 1.93
C GLN A 242 -3.28 -3.28 2.72
#